data_b68590cea21081eb9acd73c93564b763
#
_entry.id   b68590cea21081eb9acd73c93564b763
#
_cell.length_a   1.000
_cell.length_b   1.000
_cell.length_c   1.000
_cell.angle_alpha   90.00
_cell.angle_beta   90.00
_cell.angle_gamma   90.00
#
_symmetry.space_group_name_H-M   'P 1'
#
loop_
_entity.id
_entity.type
_entity.pdbx_description
1 polymer ?
#
loop_
_entity_poly.entity_id
_entity_poly.type
_entity_poly.pdbx_seq_one_letter_code
_entity_poly.pdbx_strand_id
1 'polypeptide(L)'
;MPPPLKKQNIEISLPSQVGYERVVMASAESYAKMLGLAPERIEDLKTIVAEAAINAMQHGNKERPDARVTVSMTFKDNTIQVTVMDQGEGFKGFLPDPNIERIVNEQDPPVGFGTFLIRQLADQVEIDKTADGANFVRMTIKL
;
A
#
# COMPACT_ATOMS: atom_id res chain seq x y z
N MET A 1 3.03 33.10 -10.85
CA MET A 1 2.19 32.03 -10.32
C MET A 1 2.48 30.75 -11.10
N PRO A 2 2.83 29.66 -10.40
CA PRO A 2 3.07 28.45 -11.14
C PRO A 2 1.79 27.96 -11.82
N PRO A 3 1.87 27.33 -13.01
CA PRO A 3 0.69 26.76 -13.65
C PRO A 3 0.06 25.71 -12.74
N PRO A 4 -1.27 25.51 -12.79
CA PRO A 4 -1.88 24.44 -12.02
C PRO A 4 -1.29 23.11 -12.43
N LEU A 5 -0.82 22.34 -11.44
CA LEU A 5 -0.26 21.01 -11.68
C LEU A 5 -1.38 20.09 -12.16
N LYS A 6 -1.25 19.60 -13.38
CA LYS A 6 -2.22 18.64 -13.93
C LYS A 6 -2.25 17.32 -13.17
N LYS A 7 -1.16 17.01 -12.46
CA LYS A 7 -1.05 15.84 -11.59
C LYS A 7 -0.30 16.23 -10.33
N GLN A 8 -1.00 16.23 -9.20
CA GLN A 8 -0.37 16.36 -7.88
C GLN A 8 -0.04 14.96 -7.39
N ASN A 9 0.96 14.37 -7.99
CA ASN A 9 1.36 13.00 -7.78
C ASN A 9 2.72 12.95 -7.08
N ILE A 10 2.78 12.24 -5.96
CA ILE A 10 4.03 11.95 -5.26
C ILE A 10 4.39 10.51 -5.61
N GLU A 11 5.63 10.29 -6.01
CA GLU A 11 6.11 8.96 -6.36
C GLU A 11 7.40 8.69 -5.59
N ILE A 12 7.47 7.52 -4.94
CA ILE A 12 8.62 7.08 -4.16
C ILE A 12 9.02 5.70 -4.63
N SER A 13 10.28 5.54 -4.99
CA SER A 13 10.85 4.25 -5.36
C SER A 13 11.72 3.73 -4.23
N LEU A 14 11.48 2.50 -3.81
CA LEU A 14 12.13 1.89 -2.65
C LEU A 14 12.84 0.60 -3.04
N PRO A 15 13.97 0.27 -2.35
CA PRO A 15 14.51 -1.08 -2.40
C PRO A 15 13.50 -2.09 -1.85
N SER A 16 13.53 -3.33 -2.35
CA SER A 16 12.68 -4.42 -1.85
C SER A 16 13.28 -5.02 -0.57
N GLN A 17 13.35 -4.21 0.46
CA GLN A 17 13.92 -4.59 1.75
C GLN A 17 13.02 -4.09 2.87
N VAL A 18 12.54 -4.99 3.72
CA VAL A 18 11.71 -4.65 4.87
C VAL A 18 12.46 -3.67 5.77
N GLY A 19 11.78 -2.65 6.23
CA GLY A 19 12.33 -1.50 6.94
C GLY A 19 12.12 -0.20 6.15
N TYR A 20 12.22 -0.26 4.81
CA TYR A 20 12.00 0.91 3.96
C TYR A 20 10.54 1.37 3.88
N GLU A 21 9.58 0.53 4.29
CA GLU A 21 8.17 0.92 4.39
C GLU A 21 7.98 2.11 5.31
N ARG A 22 8.89 2.31 6.25
CA ARG A 22 8.85 3.46 7.18
C ARG A 22 8.97 4.80 6.46
N VAL A 23 9.73 4.83 5.36
CA VAL A 23 9.88 6.04 4.55
C VAL A 23 8.55 6.43 3.94
N VAL A 24 7.83 5.45 3.41
CA VAL A 24 6.51 5.69 2.81
C VAL A 24 5.49 6.05 3.87
N MET A 25 5.54 5.41 5.04
CA MET A 25 4.65 5.75 6.16
C MET A 25 4.82 7.20 6.57
N ALA A 26 6.05 7.67 6.72
CA ALA A 26 6.34 9.05 7.09
C ALA A 26 5.87 10.02 5.98
N SER A 27 6.08 9.66 4.73
CA SER A 27 5.65 10.47 3.60
C SER A 27 4.12 10.55 3.52
N ALA A 28 3.44 9.44 3.71
CA ALA A 28 1.98 9.38 3.71
C ALA A 28 1.40 10.21 4.85
N GLU A 29 1.99 10.13 6.04
CA GLU A 29 1.57 10.94 7.19
C GLU A 29 1.70 12.43 6.89
N SER A 30 2.84 12.84 6.37
CA SER A 30 3.08 14.25 6.03
C SER A 30 2.09 14.73 4.98
N TYR A 31 1.87 13.93 3.94
CA TYR A 31 0.94 14.26 2.87
C TYR A 31 -0.50 14.39 3.38
N ALA A 32 -0.93 13.42 4.19
CA ALA A 32 -2.28 13.40 4.76
C ALA A 32 -2.52 14.62 5.66
N LYS A 33 -1.51 15.02 6.45
CA LYS A 33 -1.60 16.24 7.28
C LYS A 33 -1.77 17.48 6.44
N MET A 34 -1.05 17.59 5.34
CA MET A 34 -1.20 18.70 4.40
C MET A 34 -2.62 18.80 3.84
N LEU A 35 -3.27 17.66 3.65
CA LEU A 35 -4.62 17.59 3.09
C LEU A 35 -5.73 17.68 4.14
N GLY A 36 -5.37 17.74 5.43
CA GLY A 36 -6.34 17.89 6.51
C GLY A 36 -7.06 16.63 6.93
N LEU A 37 -6.45 15.46 6.67
CA LEU A 37 -7.03 14.20 7.09
C LEU A 37 -7.07 14.09 8.61
N ALA A 38 -8.15 13.51 9.16
CA ALA A 38 -8.28 13.31 10.61
C ALA A 38 -7.20 12.38 11.15
N PRO A 39 -6.72 12.60 12.41
CA PRO A 39 -5.62 11.77 12.95
C PRO A 39 -5.87 10.28 12.89
N GLU A 40 -7.09 9.82 13.16
CA GLU A 40 -7.45 8.39 13.10
C GLU A 40 -7.29 7.85 11.68
N ARG A 41 -7.66 8.64 10.67
CA ARG A 41 -7.54 8.23 9.27
C ARG A 41 -6.09 8.28 8.80
N ILE A 42 -5.27 9.16 9.39
CA ILE A 42 -3.83 9.18 9.12
C ILE A 42 -3.19 7.86 9.57
N GLU A 43 -3.56 7.38 10.77
CA GLU A 43 -3.05 6.10 11.26
C GLU A 43 -3.50 4.94 10.38
N ASP A 44 -4.74 4.96 9.91
CA ASP A 44 -5.24 3.96 8.96
C ASP A 44 -4.42 3.97 7.67
N LEU A 45 -4.18 5.15 7.12
CA LEU A 45 -3.39 5.32 5.90
C LEU A 45 -1.97 4.79 6.07
N LYS A 46 -1.32 5.13 7.18
CA LYS A 46 0.04 4.63 7.49
C LYS A 46 0.06 3.11 7.54
N THR A 47 -0.94 2.51 8.16
CA THR A 47 -1.05 1.05 8.29
C THR A 47 -1.19 0.38 6.93
N ILE A 48 -2.13 0.83 6.10
CA ILE A 48 -2.36 0.18 4.81
C ILE A 48 -1.19 0.36 3.85
N VAL A 49 -0.54 1.51 3.90
CA VAL A 49 0.64 1.78 3.05
C VAL A 49 1.81 0.86 3.46
N ALA A 50 2.04 0.72 4.77
CA ALA A 50 3.08 -0.17 5.28
C ALA A 50 2.82 -1.61 4.88
N GLU A 51 1.60 -2.10 5.08
CA GLU A 51 1.24 -3.47 4.75
C GLU A 51 1.37 -3.76 3.25
N ALA A 52 0.90 -2.85 2.41
CA ALA A 52 1.00 -3.02 0.96
C ALA A 52 2.45 -3.00 0.50
N ALA A 53 3.28 -2.11 1.07
CA ALA A 53 4.70 -2.03 0.72
C ALA A 53 5.45 -3.30 1.13
N ILE A 54 5.22 -3.79 2.35
CA ILE A 54 5.84 -5.02 2.85
C ILE A 54 5.42 -6.20 1.98
N ASN A 55 4.14 -6.31 1.64
CA ASN A 55 3.65 -7.37 0.76
C ASN A 55 4.32 -7.32 -0.61
N ALA A 56 4.49 -6.12 -1.17
CA ALA A 56 5.17 -5.96 -2.45
C ALA A 56 6.64 -6.39 -2.37
N MET A 57 7.33 -6.07 -1.28
CA MET A 57 8.72 -6.45 -1.07
C MET A 57 8.89 -7.96 -0.90
N GLN A 58 8.09 -8.57 -0.02
CA GLN A 58 8.24 -9.97 0.37
C GLN A 58 7.62 -10.93 -0.62
N HIS A 59 6.40 -10.64 -1.07
CA HIS A 59 5.63 -11.57 -1.90
C HIS A 59 5.69 -11.21 -3.39
N GLY A 60 5.65 -9.91 -3.70
CA GLY A 60 5.75 -9.45 -5.08
C GLY A 60 7.15 -9.61 -5.64
N ASN A 61 8.11 -8.95 -5.03
CA ASN A 61 9.52 -8.94 -5.46
C ASN A 61 10.37 -10.03 -4.81
N LYS A 62 9.84 -10.75 -3.82
CA LYS A 62 10.54 -11.82 -3.10
C LYS A 62 11.89 -11.36 -2.53
N GLU A 63 11.92 -10.11 -2.06
CA GLU A 63 13.10 -9.44 -1.48
C GLU A 63 14.34 -9.46 -2.38
N ARG A 64 14.15 -9.53 -3.70
CA ARG A 64 15.27 -9.49 -4.64
C ARG A 64 15.97 -8.13 -4.58
N PRO A 65 17.32 -8.11 -4.47
CA PRO A 65 18.06 -6.84 -4.31
C PRO A 65 17.95 -5.89 -5.49
N ASP A 66 17.69 -6.40 -6.69
CA ASP A 66 17.57 -5.63 -7.92
C ASP A 66 16.15 -5.15 -8.22
N ALA A 67 15.17 -5.61 -7.45
CA ALA A 67 13.78 -5.24 -7.65
C ALA A 67 13.40 -4.05 -6.77
N ARG A 68 12.48 -3.23 -7.26
CA ARG A 68 12.03 -2.04 -6.56
C ARG A 68 10.53 -2.06 -6.34
N VAL A 69 10.11 -1.34 -5.29
CA VAL A 69 8.70 -1.07 -5.02
C VAL A 69 8.47 0.41 -5.27
N THR A 70 7.48 0.73 -6.07
CA THR A 70 7.10 2.12 -6.35
C THR A 70 5.77 2.41 -5.67
N VAL A 71 5.73 3.50 -4.90
CA VAL A 71 4.52 3.96 -4.22
C VAL A 71 4.14 5.32 -4.78
N SER A 72 2.92 5.44 -5.23
CA SER A 72 2.36 6.65 -5.82
C SER A 72 1.21 7.13 -4.97
N MET A 73 1.16 8.42 -4.65
CA MET A 73 0.08 9.01 -3.87
C MET A 73 -0.50 10.19 -4.62
N THR A 74 -1.82 10.22 -4.79
CA THR A 74 -2.53 11.31 -5.44
C THR A 74 -3.74 11.71 -4.60
N PHE A 75 -4.16 12.97 -4.77
CA PHE A 75 -5.37 13.49 -4.16
C PHE A 75 -6.30 13.96 -5.27
N LYS A 76 -7.51 13.44 -5.27
CA LYS A 76 -8.52 13.80 -6.26
C LYS A 76 -9.91 13.50 -5.69
N ASP A 77 -10.87 14.38 -5.96
CA ASP A 77 -12.27 14.19 -5.57
C ASP A 77 -12.43 13.87 -4.08
N ASN A 78 -11.70 14.62 -3.26
CA ASN A 78 -11.72 14.48 -1.80
C ASN A 78 -11.28 13.10 -1.30
N THR A 79 -10.42 12.45 -2.06
CA THR A 79 -9.87 11.13 -1.69
C THR A 79 -8.36 11.12 -1.88
N ILE A 80 -7.68 10.37 -1.01
CA ILE A 80 -6.27 10.02 -1.20
C ILE A 80 -6.24 8.65 -1.84
N GLN A 81 -5.53 8.54 -2.95
CA GLN A 81 -5.34 7.26 -3.62
C GLN A 81 -3.86 6.89 -3.56
N VAL A 82 -3.56 5.71 -3.04
CA VAL A 82 -2.19 5.18 -2.96
C VAL A 82 -2.11 3.94 -3.82
N THR A 83 -1.12 3.91 -4.70
CA THR A 83 -0.85 2.74 -5.54
C THR A 83 0.53 2.22 -5.20
N VAL A 84 0.61 0.94 -4.83
CA VAL A 84 1.87 0.25 -4.55
C VAL A 84 2.11 -0.77 -5.65
N MET A 85 3.25 -0.66 -6.31
CA MET A 85 3.58 -1.46 -7.48
C MET A 85 4.87 -2.22 -7.25
N ASP A 86 4.90 -3.51 -7.56
CA ASP A 86 6.10 -4.33 -7.54
C ASP A 86 6.59 -4.63 -8.97
N GLN A 87 7.70 -5.33 -9.08
CA GLN A 87 8.30 -5.73 -10.36
C GLN A 87 8.38 -7.26 -10.49
N GLY A 88 7.85 -7.98 -9.50
CA GLY A 88 7.93 -9.42 -9.45
C GLY A 88 6.80 -10.11 -10.21
N GLU A 89 6.79 -11.44 -10.13
CA GLU A 89 5.65 -12.23 -10.60
C GLU A 89 4.43 -11.99 -9.77
N GLY A 90 4.65 -11.54 -8.55
CA GLY A 90 3.72 -10.88 -7.69
C GLY A 90 2.68 -11.73 -7.03
N PHE A 91 1.86 -11.00 -6.43
CA PHE A 91 0.65 -11.40 -5.78
C PHE A 91 -0.44 -11.62 -6.84
N LYS A 92 -1.00 -12.80 -6.91
CA LYS A 92 -2.07 -13.09 -7.86
C LYS A 92 -3.46 -12.83 -7.26
N GLY A 93 -3.57 -11.81 -6.43
CA GLY A 93 -4.80 -11.44 -5.76
C GLY A 93 -4.65 -11.40 -4.25
N PHE A 94 -5.75 -11.21 -3.54
CA PHE A 94 -5.74 -11.24 -2.08
C PHE A 94 -5.65 -12.67 -1.56
N LEU A 95 -4.88 -12.84 -0.48
CA LEU A 95 -4.97 -14.03 0.32
C LEU A 95 -6.36 -14.09 0.97
N PRO A 96 -6.86 -15.29 1.28
CA PRO A 96 -8.11 -15.40 2.06
C PRO A 96 -7.97 -14.67 3.39
N ASP A 97 -9.08 -14.14 3.90
CA ASP A 97 -9.08 -13.52 5.22
C ASP A 97 -8.60 -14.51 6.27
N PRO A 98 -7.71 -14.10 7.18
CA PRO A 98 -7.24 -14.99 8.21
C PRO A 98 -8.37 -15.36 9.18
N ASN A 99 -8.38 -16.63 9.61
CA ASN A 99 -9.23 -17.08 10.69
C ASN A 99 -8.46 -16.91 11.99
N ILE A 100 -8.79 -15.88 12.75
CA ILE A 100 -8.05 -15.50 13.96
C ILE A 100 -8.06 -16.62 14.98
N GLU A 101 -9.20 -17.29 15.19
CA GLU A 101 -9.31 -18.38 16.12
C GLU A 101 -8.38 -19.55 15.76
N ARG A 102 -8.31 -19.91 14.48
CA ARG A 102 -7.41 -20.96 14.01
C ARG A 102 -5.95 -20.58 14.13
N ILE A 103 -5.61 -19.30 13.96
CA ILE A 103 -4.23 -18.81 14.13
C ILE A 103 -3.83 -18.86 15.59
N VAL A 104 -4.70 -18.43 16.50
CA VAL A 104 -4.45 -18.48 17.94
C VAL A 104 -4.28 -19.93 18.40
N ASN A 105 -5.03 -20.86 17.83
CA ASN A 105 -4.93 -22.28 18.13
C ASN A 105 -3.84 -23.00 17.32
N GLU A 106 -2.99 -22.26 16.63
CA GLU A 106 -1.87 -22.77 15.82
C GLU A 106 -2.31 -23.72 14.70
N GLN A 107 -3.57 -23.61 14.25
CA GLN A 107 -4.09 -24.41 13.15
C GLN A 107 -3.77 -23.81 11.79
N ASP A 108 -3.72 -22.47 11.70
CA ASP A 108 -3.37 -21.73 10.48
C ASP A 108 -2.16 -20.85 10.74
N PRO A 109 -1.28 -20.67 9.74
CA PRO A 109 -0.19 -19.70 9.85
C PRO A 109 -0.75 -18.28 9.84
N PRO A 110 -0.05 -17.28 10.46
CA PRO A 110 -0.50 -15.89 10.49
C PRO A 110 -0.24 -15.18 9.17
N VAL A 111 -0.82 -15.68 8.07
CA VAL A 111 -0.69 -15.09 6.75
C VAL A 111 -2.01 -14.40 6.36
N GLY A 112 -1.92 -13.39 5.50
CA GLY A 112 -3.08 -12.66 5.01
C GLY A 112 -3.55 -11.54 5.90
N PHE A 113 -2.91 -11.29 7.05
CA PHE A 113 -3.28 -10.19 7.94
C PHE A 113 -3.10 -8.83 7.27
N GLY A 114 -2.03 -8.65 6.50
CA GLY A 114 -1.78 -7.40 5.80
C GLY A 114 -2.90 -7.07 4.82
N THR A 115 -3.30 -8.02 3.99
CA THR A 115 -4.39 -7.82 3.04
C THR A 115 -5.74 -7.66 3.74
N PHE A 116 -5.94 -8.36 4.85
CA PHE A 116 -7.14 -8.21 5.68
C PHE A 116 -7.23 -6.77 6.22
N LEU A 117 -6.13 -6.24 6.79
CA LEU A 117 -6.09 -4.87 7.30
C LEU A 117 -6.34 -3.85 6.19
N ILE A 118 -5.75 -4.05 5.03
CA ILE A 118 -5.96 -3.16 3.89
C ILE A 118 -7.45 -3.08 3.55
N ARG A 119 -8.12 -4.23 3.47
CA ARG A 119 -9.55 -4.27 3.15
C ARG A 119 -10.43 -3.68 4.24
N GLN A 120 -10.01 -3.80 5.51
CA GLN A 120 -10.77 -3.24 6.62
C GLN A 120 -10.62 -1.72 6.72
N LEU A 121 -9.46 -1.19 6.43
CA LEU A 121 -9.13 0.22 6.69
C LEU A 121 -9.30 1.12 5.47
N ALA A 122 -9.10 0.61 4.26
CA ALA A 122 -9.30 1.38 3.03
C ALA A 122 -10.77 1.42 2.64
N ASP A 123 -11.21 2.53 2.06
CA ASP A 123 -12.57 2.65 1.55
C ASP A 123 -12.78 1.85 0.26
N GLN A 124 -11.73 1.76 -0.56
CA GLN A 124 -11.73 0.94 -1.78
C GLN A 124 -10.35 0.34 -1.98
N VAL A 125 -10.31 -0.88 -2.51
CA VAL A 125 -9.06 -1.57 -2.85
C VAL A 125 -9.22 -2.23 -4.22
N GLU A 126 -8.20 -2.03 -5.05
CA GLU A 126 -8.12 -2.66 -6.37
C GLU A 126 -6.76 -3.36 -6.49
N ILE A 127 -6.77 -4.59 -6.99
CA ILE A 127 -5.54 -5.33 -7.29
C ILE A 127 -5.59 -5.73 -8.76
N ASP A 128 -4.55 -5.40 -9.51
CA ASP A 128 -4.48 -5.73 -10.92
C ASP A 128 -3.02 -5.71 -11.39
N LYS A 129 -2.85 -5.98 -12.67
CA LYS A 129 -1.56 -5.91 -13.36
C LYS A 129 -1.57 -4.77 -14.35
N THR A 130 -0.40 -4.14 -14.51
CA THR A 130 -0.19 -3.18 -15.58
C THR A 130 -0.05 -3.92 -16.92
N ALA A 131 -0.10 -3.16 -18.02
CA ALA A 131 0.04 -3.73 -19.35
C ALA A 131 1.39 -4.45 -19.57
N ASP A 132 2.44 -4.02 -18.86
CA ASP A 132 3.77 -4.61 -18.92
C ASP A 132 4.00 -5.73 -17.88
N GLY A 133 2.97 -6.12 -17.14
CA GLY A 133 3.00 -7.27 -16.26
C GLY A 133 3.39 -6.99 -14.80
N ALA A 134 3.59 -5.74 -14.42
CA ALA A 134 3.81 -5.39 -13.02
C ALA A 134 2.50 -5.51 -12.23
N ASN A 135 2.59 -5.93 -10.97
CA ASN A 135 1.41 -6.00 -10.10
C ASN A 135 1.26 -4.72 -9.31
N PHE A 136 0.02 -4.31 -9.06
CA PHE A 136 -0.24 -3.16 -8.22
C PHE A 136 -1.43 -3.39 -7.28
N VAL A 137 -1.38 -2.69 -6.15
CA VAL A 137 -2.48 -2.57 -5.20
C VAL A 137 -2.80 -1.09 -5.11
N ARG A 138 -4.04 -0.73 -5.40
CA ARG A 138 -4.52 0.66 -5.31
C ARG A 138 -5.52 0.76 -4.18
N MET A 139 -5.23 1.65 -3.25
CA MET A 139 -6.04 1.84 -2.05
C MET A 139 -6.57 3.27 -2.04
N THR A 140 -7.83 3.46 -1.67
CA THR A 140 -8.47 4.76 -1.63
C THR A 140 -8.96 5.04 -0.22
N ILE A 141 -8.64 6.24 0.29
CA ILE A 141 -9.14 6.75 1.56
C ILE A 141 -9.86 8.07 1.31
N LYS A 142 -11.13 8.13 1.70
CA LYS A 142 -11.94 9.34 1.62
C LYS A 142 -11.64 10.26 2.80
N LEU A 143 -11.59 11.55 2.52
CA LEU A 143 -11.46 12.55 3.57
C LEU A 143 -12.77 12.81 4.29
#